data_226c20d985425ffdd6f49cc236fefcdf
#
_entry.id   226c20d985425ffdd6f49cc236fefcdf
#
_cell.length_a   1.000
_cell.length_b   1.000
_cell.length_c   1.000
_cell.angle_alpha   90.00
_cell.angle_beta   90.00
_cell.angle_gamma   90.00
#
_symmetry.space_group_name_H-M   'P 1'
#
loop_
_entity.id
_entity.type
_entity.pdbx_description
1 polymer ?
#
loop_
_entity_poly.entity_id
_entity_poly.type
_entity_poly.pdbx_seq_one_letter_code
_entity_poly.pdbx_strand_id
1 'polypeptide(L)'
;EPDAVTIFGKTWDFHVREALRISLEENLELIYDSLAYLKENVPEVIYDAEHFFDGYKANPEYAIKTLEAAQQAGVDCIVLCDTNGGSLPYEVAEIIKKLKKKIKTPLGIHAHNDSECAVANSLIAVENGAVHVQGTINGFGERCGNANLC
;
A
#
# COMPACT_ATOMS: atom_id res chain seq x y z
N GLU A 1 -11.01 -11.03 -20.25
CA GLU A 1 -9.90 -11.03 -19.26
C GLU A 1 -9.61 -9.59 -18.88
N PRO A 2 -9.33 -9.27 -17.61
CA PRO A 2 -8.98 -7.92 -17.22
C PRO A 2 -7.56 -7.55 -17.70
N ASP A 3 -7.34 -6.28 -18.01
CA ASP A 3 -6.01 -5.76 -18.36
C ASP A 3 -5.14 -5.59 -17.10
N ALA A 4 -5.75 -5.25 -15.97
CA ALA A 4 -5.10 -5.09 -14.68
C ALA A 4 -5.93 -5.66 -13.53
N VAL A 5 -5.27 -6.14 -12.50
CA VAL A 5 -5.88 -6.60 -11.25
C VAL A 5 -5.18 -5.95 -10.06
N THR A 6 -5.97 -5.43 -9.13
CA THR A 6 -5.48 -4.97 -7.83
C THR A 6 -5.94 -5.92 -6.74
N ILE A 7 -5.03 -6.40 -5.92
CA ILE A 7 -5.35 -7.12 -4.68
C ILE A 7 -4.65 -6.48 -3.50
N PHE A 8 -5.25 -6.60 -2.32
CA PHE A 8 -4.66 -6.10 -1.08
C PHE A 8 -4.14 -7.22 -0.19
N GLY A 9 -3.18 -6.90 0.66
CA GLY A 9 -2.68 -7.79 1.70
C GLY A 9 -2.33 -7.04 2.98
N LYS A 10 -2.34 -7.76 4.10
CA LYS A 10 -2.06 -7.18 5.42
C LYS A 10 -0.57 -6.89 5.58
N THR A 11 -0.25 -5.66 5.92
CA THR A 11 1.14 -5.20 6.16
C THR A 11 1.42 -4.82 7.61
N TRP A 12 0.39 -4.76 8.44
CA TRP A 12 0.50 -4.50 9.87
C TRP A 12 0.48 -5.82 10.63
N ASP A 13 1.55 -6.12 11.35
CA ASP A 13 1.72 -7.38 12.10
C ASP A 13 0.60 -7.63 13.13
N PHE A 14 0.03 -6.57 13.71
CA PHE A 14 -1.16 -6.66 14.56
C PHE A 14 -2.34 -7.30 13.80
N HIS A 15 -2.63 -6.84 12.57
CA HIS A 15 -3.72 -7.40 11.78
C HIS A 15 -3.46 -8.84 11.33
N VAL A 16 -2.20 -9.20 11.07
CA VAL A 16 -1.85 -10.59 10.73
C VAL A 16 -2.15 -11.53 11.90
N ARG A 17 -1.76 -11.13 13.11
CA ARG A 17 -1.97 -11.95 14.31
C ARG A 17 -3.42 -11.99 14.78
N GLU A 18 -4.11 -10.84 14.80
CA GLU A 18 -5.44 -10.72 15.41
C GLU A 18 -6.58 -10.99 14.42
N ALA A 19 -6.44 -10.57 13.16
CA ALA A 19 -7.48 -10.73 12.14
C ALA A 19 -7.29 -12.01 11.33
N LEU A 20 -6.10 -12.25 10.75
CA LEU A 20 -5.83 -13.46 9.98
C LEU A 20 -5.55 -14.66 10.89
N ARG A 21 -4.98 -14.45 12.06
CA ARG A 21 -4.60 -15.48 13.03
C ARG A 21 -3.61 -16.50 12.48
N ILE A 22 -2.65 -16.00 11.71
CA ILE A 22 -1.56 -16.77 11.14
C ILE A 22 -0.21 -16.20 11.59
N SER A 23 0.88 -16.91 11.29
CA SER A 23 2.23 -16.40 11.54
C SER A 23 2.58 -15.27 10.57
N LEU A 24 3.58 -14.48 10.93
CA LEU A 24 4.07 -13.41 10.06
C LEU A 24 4.69 -13.98 8.78
N GLU A 25 5.35 -15.11 8.90
CA GLU A 25 5.95 -15.85 7.80
C GLU A 25 4.90 -16.35 6.81
N GLU A 26 3.84 -16.99 7.30
CA GLU A 26 2.71 -17.44 6.47
C GLU A 26 2.06 -16.28 5.70
N ASN A 27 1.96 -15.10 6.32
CA ASN A 27 1.42 -13.94 5.60
C ASN A 27 2.34 -13.46 4.48
N LEU A 28 3.67 -13.53 4.66
CA LEU A 28 4.62 -13.20 3.59
C LEU A 28 4.51 -14.18 2.42
N GLU A 29 4.35 -15.48 2.72
CA GLU A 29 4.13 -16.52 1.72
C GLU A 29 2.81 -16.30 0.98
N LEU A 30 1.71 -16.00 1.70
CA LEU A 30 0.42 -15.68 1.09
C LEU A 30 0.48 -14.49 0.14
N ILE A 31 1.19 -13.42 0.53
CA ILE A 31 1.38 -12.26 -0.34
C ILE A 31 2.13 -12.67 -1.60
N TYR A 32 3.27 -13.36 -1.45
CA TYR A 32 4.08 -13.78 -2.57
C TYR A 32 3.32 -14.71 -3.52
N ASP A 33 2.73 -15.80 -3.01
CA ASP A 33 2.06 -16.82 -3.82
C ASP A 33 0.85 -16.26 -4.58
N SER A 34 0.03 -15.43 -3.90
CA SER A 34 -1.13 -14.80 -4.53
C SER A 34 -0.72 -13.87 -5.67
N LEU A 35 0.30 -13.05 -5.46
CA LEU A 35 0.78 -12.10 -6.45
C LEU A 35 1.52 -12.78 -7.60
N ALA A 36 2.34 -13.79 -7.32
CA ALA A 36 3.03 -14.58 -8.33
C ALA A 36 2.04 -15.30 -9.25
N TYR A 37 0.99 -15.91 -8.67
CA TYR A 37 -0.08 -16.52 -9.45
C TYR A 37 -0.78 -15.51 -10.38
N LEU A 38 -1.08 -14.32 -9.88
CA LEU A 38 -1.70 -13.28 -10.70
C LEU A 38 -0.77 -12.83 -11.82
N LYS A 39 0.52 -12.66 -11.56
CA LYS A 39 1.50 -12.25 -12.59
C LYS A 39 1.65 -13.25 -13.71
N GLU A 40 1.40 -14.53 -13.48
CA GLU A 40 1.36 -15.54 -14.54
C GLU A 40 0.10 -15.47 -15.42
N ASN A 41 -0.97 -14.83 -14.92
CA ASN A 41 -2.30 -14.91 -15.54
C ASN A 41 -2.88 -13.55 -15.98
N VAL A 42 -2.27 -12.42 -15.54
CA VAL A 42 -2.80 -11.07 -15.80
C VAL A 42 -1.65 -10.15 -16.25
N PRO A 43 -1.86 -9.30 -17.26
CA PRO A 43 -0.82 -8.41 -17.78
C PRO A 43 -0.26 -7.43 -16.74
N GLU A 44 -1.12 -6.81 -15.93
CA GLU A 44 -0.73 -5.84 -14.89
C GLU A 44 -1.29 -6.25 -13.52
N VAL A 45 -0.43 -6.31 -12.50
CA VAL A 45 -0.79 -6.63 -11.13
C VAL A 45 -0.35 -5.52 -10.19
N ILE A 46 -1.32 -4.97 -9.46
CA ILE A 46 -1.11 -3.93 -8.46
C ILE A 46 -1.34 -4.53 -7.07
N TYR A 47 -0.41 -4.29 -6.16
CA TYR A 47 -0.53 -4.71 -4.76
C TYR A 47 -0.85 -3.52 -3.86
N ASP A 48 -2.02 -3.54 -3.23
CA ASP A 48 -2.40 -2.58 -2.20
C ASP A 48 -1.91 -3.06 -0.82
N ALA A 49 -0.89 -2.39 -0.31
CA ALA A 49 -0.30 -2.63 0.99
C ALA A 49 -1.19 -2.04 2.09
N GLU A 50 -2.22 -2.81 2.51
CA GLU A 50 -3.27 -2.34 3.41
C GLU A 50 -2.71 -2.00 4.80
N HIS A 51 -3.11 -0.86 5.37
CA HIS A 51 -2.61 -0.30 6.64
C HIS A 51 -1.09 -0.12 6.70
N PHE A 52 -0.46 0.16 5.54
CA PHE A 52 0.99 0.21 5.48
C PHE A 52 1.60 1.24 6.44
N PHE A 53 1.04 2.44 6.51
CA PHE A 53 1.60 3.50 7.36
C PHE A 53 1.47 3.15 8.84
N ASP A 54 0.37 2.52 9.27
CA ASP A 54 0.21 2.04 10.64
C ASP A 54 1.20 0.92 10.96
N GLY A 55 1.29 -0.06 10.06
CA GLY A 55 2.23 -1.17 10.18
C GLY A 55 3.68 -0.70 10.21
N TYR A 56 4.04 0.25 9.34
CA TYR A 56 5.38 0.81 9.31
C TYR A 56 5.75 1.58 10.58
N LYS A 57 4.82 2.35 11.14
CA LYS A 57 5.03 3.06 12.41
C LYS A 57 5.18 2.10 13.59
N ALA A 58 4.44 0.99 13.59
CA ALA A 58 4.48 -0.01 14.66
C ALA A 58 5.67 -0.98 14.52
N ASN A 59 5.92 -1.51 13.33
CA ASN A 59 6.96 -2.50 13.03
C ASN A 59 7.50 -2.29 11.61
N PRO A 60 8.43 -1.33 11.43
CA PRO A 60 8.92 -0.98 10.08
C PRO A 60 9.64 -2.14 9.39
N GLU A 61 10.30 -3.02 10.14
CA GLU A 61 11.00 -4.17 9.56
C GLU A 61 10.03 -5.13 8.90
N TYR A 62 8.96 -5.50 9.59
CA TYR A 62 7.95 -6.40 9.04
C TYR A 62 7.16 -5.75 7.89
N ALA A 63 6.74 -4.51 8.03
CA ALA A 63 6.04 -3.79 6.97
C ALA A 63 6.88 -3.73 5.67
N ILE A 64 8.18 -3.53 5.76
CA ILE A 64 9.07 -3.57 4.60
C ILE A 64 9.14 -4.98 4.00
N LYS A 65 9.22 -6.04 4.80
CA LYS A 65 9.23 -7.43 4.32
C LYS A 65 7.99 -7.77 3.48
N THR A 66 6.81 -7.21 3.81
CA THR A 66 5.60 -7.41 3.00
C THR A 66 5.73 -6.79 1.61
N LEU A 67 6.36 -5.61 1.51
CA LEU A 67 6.64 -4.99 0.20
C LEU A 67 7.73 -5.75 -0.58
N GLU A 68 8.72 -6.28 0.12
CA GLU A 68 9.77 -7.10 -0.50
C GLU A 68 9.18 -8.40 -1.07
N ALA A 69 8.24 -9.05 -0.37
CA ALA A 69 7.53 -10.22 -0.87
C ALA A 69 6.73 -9.88 -2.15
N ALA A 70 6.00 -8.76 -2.16
CA ALA A 70 5.28 -8.29 -3.34
C ALA A 70 6.23 -7.96 -4.51
N GLN A 71 7.36 -7.29 -4.23
CA GLN A 71 8.38 -7.02 -5.24
C GLN A 71 8.99 -8.30 -5.82
N GLN A 72 9.26 -9.30 -4.99
CA GLN A 72 9.79 -10.60 -5.44
C GLN A 72 8.79 -11.36 -6.31
N ALA A 73 7.50 -11.22 -6.05
CA ALA A 73 6.45 -11.77 -6.90
C ALA A 73 6.32 -11.08 -8.26
N GLY A 74 6.99 -9.92 -8.44
CA GLY A 74 7.08 -9.23 -9.73
C GLY A 74 5.90 -8.30 -10.05
N VAL A 75 5.20 -7.77 -9.02
CA VAL A 75 4.10 -6.82 -9.24
C VAL A 75 4.57 -5.54 -9.95
N ASP A 76 3.67 -4.92 -10.69
CA ASP A 76 3.96 -3.73 -11.50
C ASP A 76 3.92 -2.45 -10.67
N CYS A 77 3.13 -2.43 -9.59
CA CYS A 77 3.06 -1.31 -8.66
C CYS A 77 2.73 -1.79 -7.24
N ILE A 78 3.32 -1.14 -6.23
CA ILE A 78 2.98 -1.33 -4.82
C ILE A 78 2.36 -0.03 -4.30
N VAL A 79 1.10 -0.07 -3.92
CA VAL A 79 0.34 1.08 -3.41
C VAL A 79 0.38 1.09 -1.88
N LEU A 80 0.94 2.12 -1.30
CA LEU A 80 1.00 2.32 0.14
C LEU A 80 -0.34 2.88 0.62
N CYS A 81 -1.07 2.13 1.46
CA CYS A 81 -2.38 2.53 1.92
C CYS A 81 -2.32 3.21 3.30
N ASP A 82 -2.76 4.46 3.38
CA ASP A 82 -3.11 5.13 4.62
C ASP A 82 -4.57 4.80 4.96
N THR A 83 -4.80 3.54 5.33
CA THR A 83 -6.15 2.97 5.49
C THR A 83 -6.91 3.62 6.65
N ASN A 84 -6.23 4.02 7.72
CA ASN A 84 -6.84 4.76 8.83
C ASN A 84 -6.95 6.27 8.55
N GLY A 85 -6.32 6.78 7.49
CA GLY A 85 -6.36 8.21 7.16
C GLY A 85 -5.70 9.11 8.21
N GLY A 86 -4.80 8.56 9.01
CA GLY A 86 -4.17 9.25 10.14
C GLY A 86 -2.73 9.71 9.90
N SER A 87 -2.20 9.53 8.70
CA SER A 87 -0.84 9.97 8.39
C SER A 87 -0.78 11.44 8.02
N LEU A 88 0.26 12.12 8.46
CA LEU A 88 0.51 13.51 8.10
C LEU A 88 1.47 13.60 6.89
N PRO A 89 1.39 14.68 6.08
CA PRO A 89 2.17 14.77 4.84
C PRO A 89 3.68 14.59 5.01
N TYR A 90 4.27 15.12 6.09
CA TYR A 90 5.70 14.95 6.35
C TYR A 90 6.08 13.49 6.68
N GLU A 91 5.19 12.73 7.35
CA GLU A 91 5.40 11.31 7.62
C GLU A 91 5.39 10.51 6.32
N VAL A 92 4.42 10.77 5.44
CA VAL A 92 4.32 10.15 4.10
C VAL A 92 5.59 10.41 3.30
N ALA A 93 6.04 11.69 3.26
CA ALA A 93 7.27 12.07 2.54
C ALA A 93 8.50 11.31 3.05
N GLU A 94 8.70 11.25 4.37
CA GLU A 94 9.84 10.57 4.97
C GLU A 94 9.82 9.06 4.72
N ILE A 95 8.66 8.43 4.85
CA ILE A 95 8.51 6.99 4.63
C ILE A 95 8.82 6.64 3.18
N ILE A 96 8.23 7.35 2.20
CA ILE A 96 8.47 7.10 0.78
C ILE A 96 9.96 7.26 0.43
N LYS A 97 10.61 8.33 0.90
CA LYS A 97 12.06 8.54 0.71
C LYS A 97 12.92 7.37 1.21
N LYS A 98 12.53 6.80 2.36
CA LYS A 98 13.23 5.63 2.93
C LYS A 98 12.99 4.37 2.10
N LEU A 99 11.73 4.14 1.69
CA LEU A 99 11.33 2.97 0.91
C LEU A 99 12.00 2.94 -0.46
N LYS A 100 12.09 4.06 -1.16
CA LYS A 100 12.75 4.14 -2.49
C LYS A 100 14.24 3.72 -2.50
N LYS A 101 14.87 3.66 -1.34
CA LYS A 101 16.24 3.13 -1.21
C LYS A 101 16.28 1.60 -1.24
N LYS A 102 15.17 0.93 -0.89
CA LYS A 102 15.05 -0.53 -0.75
C LYS A 102 14.15 -1.16 -1.81
N ILE A 103 13.00 -0.56 -2.05
CA ILE A 103 12.00 -1.05 -2.99
C ILE A 103 12.25 -0.43 -4.36
N LYS A 104 12.36 -1.28 -5.38
CA LYS A 104 12.60 -0.88 -6.78
C LYS A 104 11.33 -0.85 -7.60
N THR A 105 10.33 -1.64 -7.22
CA THR A 105 9.00 -1.61 -7.81
C THR A 105 8.41 -0.21 -7.70
N PRO A 106 7.75 0.32 -8.74
CA PRO A 106 7.03 1.58 -8.68
C PRO A 106 6.10 1.66 -7.47
N LEU A 107 6.09 2.81 -6.78
CA LEU A 107 5.24 3.04 -5.62
C LEU A 107 4.02 3.87 -5.99
N GLY A 108 2.90 3.56 -5.37
CA GLY A 108 1.66 4.34 -5.38
C GLY A 108 1.23 4.77 -3.99
N ILE A 109 0.14 5.50 -3.93
CA ILE A 109 -0.51 5.98 -2.70
C ILE A 109 -2.02 5.81 -2.78
N HIS A 110 -2.62 5.32 -1.69
CA HIS A 110 -4.05 5.31 -1.45
C HIS A 110 -4.31 5.91 -0.07
N ALA A 111 -4.87 7.10 0.00
CA ALA A 111 -5.07 7.80 1.27
C ALA A 111 -6.55 8.00 1.59
N HIS A 112 -6.94 7.59 2.81
CA HIS A 112 -8.23 7.97 3.41
C HIS A 112 -8.14 9.37 4.03
N ASN A 113 -9.32 9.99 4.25
CA ASN A 113 -9.41 11.42 4.56
C ASN A 113 -9.79 11.74 6.01
N ASP A 114 -9.56 10.82 6.93
CA ASP A 114 -9.96 10.97 8.35
C ASP A 114 -9.27 12.14 9.05
N SER A 115 -8.04 12.45 8.66
CA SER A 115 -7.30 13.65 9.13
C SER A 115 -7.41 14.85 8.18
N GLU A 116 -8.31 14.81 7.19
CA GLU A 116 -8.44 15.81 6.11
C GLU A 116 -7.16 16.03 5.28
N CYS A 117 -6.26 15.04 5.28
CA CYS A 117 -4.97 15.12 4.61
C CYS A 117 -4.84 14.25 3.35
N ALA A 118 -5.89 13.55 2.91
CA ALA A 118 -5.78 12.56 1.83
C ALA A 118 -5.22 13.15 0.54
N VAL A 119 -5.68 14.32 0.10
CA VAL A 119 -5.18 14.99 -1.10
C VAL A 119 -3.74 15.47 -0.88
N ALA A 120 -3.45 16.10 0.27
CA ALA A 120 -2.10 16.56 0.60
C ALA A 120 -1.11 15.38 0.66
N ASN A 121 -1.53 14.24 1.25
CA ASN A 121 -0.73 13.02 1.30
C ASN A 121 -0.47 12.45 -0.09
N SER A 122 -1.46 12.50 -0.98
CA SER A 122 -1.31 12.04 -2.37
C SER A 122 -0.34 12.93 -3.15
N LEU A 123 -0.45 14.25 -3.04
CA LEU A 123 0.44 15.20 -3.69
C LEU A 123 1.89 15.06 -3.21
N ILE A 124 2.10 15.00 -1.89
CA ILE A 124 3.44 14.86 -1.33
C ILE A 124 4.06 13.48 -1.67
N ALA A 125 3.23 12.44 -1.80
CA ALA A 125 3.70 11.13 -2.26
C ALA A 125 4.25 11.21 -3.69
N VAL A 126 3.52 11.87 -4.61
CA VAL A 126 3.97 12.09 -5.99
C VAL A 126 5.24 12.93 -6.04
N GLU A 127 5.34 14.02 -5.28
CA GLU A 127 6.56 14.82 -5.18
C GLU A 127 7.78 14.01 -4.71
N ASN A 128 7.55 12.97 -3.90
CA ASN A 128 8.60 12.08 -3.41
C ASN A 128 8.76 10.81 -4.27
N GLY A 129 8.09 10.74 -5.42
CA GLY A 129 8.32 9.77 -6.47
C GLY A 129 7.37 8.58 -6.48
N ALA A 130 6.19 8.69 -5.91
CA ALA A 130 5.07 7.82 -6.23
C ALA A 130 4.58 8.13 -7.66
N VAL A 131 4.21 7.09 -8.40
CA VAL A 131 3.80 7.19 -9.80
C VAL A 131 2.34 6.79 -10.03
N HIS A 132 1.69 6.29 -9.00
CA HIS A 132 0.31 5.84 -9.03
C HIS A 132 -0.46 6.45 -7.85
N VAL A 133 -1.66 6.97 -8.11
CA VAL A 133 -2.55 7.52 -7.09
C VAL A 133 -3.91 6.86 -7.22
N GLN A 134 -4.39 6.28 -6.13
CA GLN A 134 -5.76 5.81 -6.01
C GLN A 134 -6.58 6.85 -5.22
N GLY A 135 -7.74 7.14 -5.71
CA GLY A 135 -8.70 8.04 -5.08
C GLY A 135 -10.07 7.88 -5.70
N THR A 136 -11.00 8.73 -5.34
CA THR A 136 -12.38 8.64 -5.83
C THR A 136 -12.90 9.99 -6.30
N ILE A 137 -13.87 9.96 -7.20
CA ILE A 137 -14.58 11.16 -7.62
C ILE A 137 -15.31 11.78 -6.42
N ASN A 138 -15.08 13.05 -6.17
CA ASN A 138 -15.59 13.80 -5.01
C ASN A 138 -15.17 13.24 -3.65
N GLY A 139 -14.14 12.39 -3.60
CA GLY A 139 -13.64 11.80 -2.36
C GLY A 139 -14.59 10.79 -1.69
N PHE A 140 -15.61 10.29 -2.39
CA PHE A 140 -16.53 9.29 -1.83
C PHE A 140 -15.76 8.05 -1.37
N GLY A 141 -16.06 7.58 -0.18
CA GLY A 141 -15.40 6.40 0.39
C GLY A 141 -15.82 6.13 1.82
N GLU A 142 -15.16 5.18 2.42
CA GLU A 142 -15.42 4.74 3.78
C GLU A 142 -15.11 5.86 4.79
N ARG A 143 -15.94 5.98 5.82
CA ARG A 143 -15.84 6.98 6.91
C ARG A 143 -15.84 8.43 6.35
N CYS A 144 -14.69 9.11 6.39
CA CYS A 144 -14.51 10.49 5.92
C CYS A 144 -14.16 10.57 4.42
N GLY A 145 -14.09 9.43 3.74
CA GLY A 145 -13.79 9.34 2.31
C GLY A 145 -12.31 9.11 2.00
N ASN A 146 -12.01 9.24 0.72
CA ASN A 146 -10.68 9.04 0.14
C ASN A 146 -10.14 10.36 -0.44
N ALA A 147 -8.94 10.32 -1.02
CA ALA A 147 -8.43 11.43 -1.80
C ALA A 147 -9.41 11.76 -2.94
N ASN A 148 -9.81 13.02 -3.01
CA ASN A 148 -10.67 13.51 -4.08
C ASN A 148 -9.83 13.70 -5.35
N LEU A 149 -10.22 13.05 -6.45
CA LEU A 149 -9.55 13.15 -7.75
C LEU A 149 -10.06 14.32 -8.61
N CYS A 150 -11.07 15.05 -8.15
CA CYS A 150 -11.53 16.27 -8.80
C CYS A 150 -10.79 17.47 -8.24
#